data_daa2c8618a06ec691c9d32a2fe603bd7
#
_entry.id   daa2c8618a06ec691c9d32a2fe603bd7
#
_cell.length_a   1.000
_cell.length_b   1.000
_cell.length_c   1.000
_cell.angle_alpha   90.00
_cell.angle_beta   90.00
_cell.angle_gamma   90.00
#
_symmetry.space_group_name_H-M   'P 1'
#
loop_
_entity.id
_entity.type
_entity.pdbx_description
1 polymer ?
#
loop_
_entity_poly.entity_id
_entity_poly.type
_entity_poly.pdbx_seq_one_letter_code
_entity_poly.pdbx_strand_id
1 'polypeptide(L)'
;LGLSVLFISSNIALAAAVCSNLGILYSGEIVESGSAKDILQNPQHCYTKAFLSCLPTPEKKGMVMTAVPGRMPDPLMKPEGCKFHPRCSQCEQICRETRPMLHTIGNSHAVACHIVAPLDGEKLRTGE
;
A
#
# COMPACT_ATOMS: atom_id res chain seq x y z
N LEU A 1 -6.51 1.97 -31.28
CA LEU A 1 -7.75 2.71 -31.00
C LEU A 1 -7.56 3.90 -30.03
N GLY A 2 -6.37 4.11 -29.41
CA GLY A 2 -6.13 5.22 -28.48
C GLY A 2 -7.03 5.23 -27.22
N LEU A 3 -7.44 4.06 -26.75
CA LEU A 3 -8.31 3.93 -25.58
C LEU A 3 -7.49 3.94 -24.30
N SER A 4 -7.98 4.67 -23.28
CA SER A 4 -7.54 4.53 -21.90
C SER A 4 -8.44 3.54 -21.17
N VAL A 5 -7.83 2.61 -20.43
CA VAL A 5 -8.58 1.55 -19.71
C VAL A 5 -8.27 1.64 -18.23
N LEU A 6 -9.31 1.69 -17.40
CA LEU A 6 -9.21 1.47 -15.97
C LEU A 6 -9.53 0.00 -15.68
N PHE A 7 -8.53 -0.73 -15.17
CA PHE A 7 -8.63 -2.15 -14.84
C PHE A 7 -8.68 -2.33 -13.33
N ILE A 8 -9.74 -2.95 -12.82
CA ILE A 8 -9.92 -3.21 -11.38
C ILE A 8 -9.87 -4.71 -11.15
N SER A 9 -8.97 -5.16 -10.30
CA SER A 9 -8.77 -6.58 -9.99
C SER A 9 -8.21 -6.77 -8.59
N SER A 10 -8.55 -7.87 -7.95
CA SER A 10 -7.88 -8.35 -6.73
C SER A 10 -6.58 -9.11 -7.02
N ASN A 11 -6.33 -9.45 -8.29
CA ASN A 11 -5.11 -10.14 -8.72
C ASN A 11 -4.08 -9.12 -9.19
N ILE A 12 -3.13 -8.77 -8.31
CA ILE A 12 -2.10 -7.78 -8.62
C ILE A 12 -1.14 -8.26 -9.71
N ALA A 13 -0.87 -9.56 -9.81
CA ALA A 13 0.01 -10.10 -10.85
C ALA A 13 -0.60 -9.89 -12.24
N LEU A 14 -1.91 -10.13 -12.37
CA LEU A 14 -2.63 -9.85 -13.60
C LEU A 14 -2.68 -8.35 -13.90
N ALA A 15 -3.00 -7.52 -12.90
CA ALA A 15 -3.01 -6.07 -13.08
C ALA A 15 -1.65 -5.54 -13.54
N ALA A 16 -0.56 -6.01 -12.93
CA ALA A 16 0.80 -5.61 -13.30
C ALA A 16 1.23 -6.09 -14.69
N ALA A 17 0.66 -7.19 -15.18
CA ALA A 17 0.96 -7.70 -16.52
C ALA A 17 0.31 -6.87 -17.64
N VAL A 18 -0.80 -6.18 -17.35
CA VAL A 18 -1.58 -5.44 -18.36
C VAL A 18 -1.56 -3.92 -18.18
N CYS A 19 -1.18 -3.44 -16.99
CA CYS A 19 -1.18 -2.01 -16.64
C CYS A 19 0.24 -1.47 -16.45
N SER A 20 0.52 -0.28 -16.96
CA SER A 20 1.78 0.42 -16.73
C SER A 20 1.85 1.04 -15.32
N ASN A 21 0.71 1.49 -14.80
CA ASN A 21 0.58 2.10 -13.47
C ASN A 21 -0.43 1.34 -12.63
N LEU A 22 -0.18 1.26 -11.34
CA LEU A 22 -1.03 0.61 -10.36
C LEU A 22 -1.44 1.59 -9.26
N GLY A 23 -2.67 1.42 -8.76
CA GLY A 23 -3.13 2.05 -7.53
C GLY A 23 -3.57 0.96 -6.55
N ILE A 24 -3.00 0.95 -5.37
CA ILE A 24 -3.34 0.00 -4.31
C ILE A 24 -4.47 0.59 -3.47
N LEU A 25 -5.60 -0.08 -3.48
CA LEU A 25 -6.81 0.31 -2.76
C LEU A 25 -6.94 -0.45 -1.45
N TYR A 26 -7.14 0.26 -0.35
CA TYR A 26 -7.45 -0.33 0.95
C TYR A 26 -8.59 0.43 1.62
N SER A 27 -9.65 -0.30 2.01
CA SER A 27 -10.83 0.27 2.69
C SER A 27 -11.42 1.51 2.01
N GLY A 28 -11.42 1.54 0.66
CA GLY A 28 -11.97 2.63 -0.16
C GLY A 28 -11.01 3.81 -0.38
N GLU A 29 -9.73 3.67 -0.02
CA GLU A 29 -8.73 4.72 -0.20
C GLU A 29 -7.52 4.19 -0.99
N ILE A 30 -6.98 5.01 -1.90
CA ILE A 30 -5.70 4.72 -2.54
C ILE A 30 -4.59 4.98 -1.51
N VAL A 31 -3.91 3.92 -1.10
CA VAL A 31 -2.84 3.99 -0.11
C VAL A 31 -1.46 4.11 -0.75
N GLU A 32 -1.32 3.67 -1.99
CA GLU A 32 -0.08 3.77 -2.75
C GLU A 32 -0.38 3.74 -4.24
N SER A 33 0.35 4.50 -5.04
CA SER A 33 0.24 4.49 -6.50
C SER A 33 1.59 4.73 -7.16
N GLY A 34 1.80 4.14 -8.33
CA GLY A 34 3.06 4.27 -9.05
C GLY A 34 3.13 3.36 -10.26
N SER A 35 4.32 3.28 -10.87
CA SER A 35 4.54 2.30 -11.91
C SER A 35 4.36 0.87 -11.37
N ALA A 36 3.94 -0.06 -12.22
CA ALA A 36 3.83 -1.46 -11.81
C ALA A 36 5.15 -1.99 -11.24
N LYS A 37 6.28 -1.54 -11.80
CA LYS A 37 7.62 -1.90 -11.33
C LYS A 37 7.88 -1.37 -9.91
N ASP A 38 7.58 -0.10 -9.63
CA ASP A 38 7.83 0.50 -8.32
C ASP A 38 6.97 -0.17 -7.25
N ILE A 39 5.68 -0.38 -7.53
CA ILE A 39 4.76 -1.03 -6.61
C ILE A 39 5.21 -2.46 -6.27
N LEU A 40 5.65 -3.23 -7.26
CA LEU A 40 6.04 -4.64 -7.04
C LEU A 40 7.44 -4.78 -6.43
N GLN A 41 8.40 -3.93 -6.80
CA GLN A 41 9.79 -4.07 -6.40
C GLN A 41 10.19 -3.20 -5.21
N ASN A 42 9.52 -2.07 -5.03
CA ASN A 42 9.82 -1.11 -3.97
C ASN A 42 8.55 -0.56 -3.30
N PRO A 43 7.66 -1.42 -2.78
CA PRO A 43 6.45 -0.99 -2.09
C PRO A 43 6.81 -0.16 -0.86
N GLN A 44 6.06 0.90 -0.60
CA GLN A 44 6.34 1.82 0.51
C GLN A 44 5.29 1.72 1.62
N HIS A 45 4.00 1.63 1.28
CA HIS A 45 2.96 1.52 2.28
C HIS A 45 2.99 0.17 3.01
N CYS A 46 2.82 0.17 4.32
CA CYS A 46 2.85 -1.06 5.13
C CYS A 46 1.84 -2.12 4.66
N TYR A 47 0.66 -1.69 4.21
CA TYR A 47 -0.31 -2.61 3.61
C TYR A 47 0.20 -3.25 2.32
N THR A 48 0.76 -2.45 1.40
CA THR A 48 1.30 -2.95 0.13
C THR A 48 2.40 -3.99 0.38
N LYS A 49 3.32 -3.71 1.30
CA LYS A 49 4.37 -4.66 1.72
C LYS A 49 3.77 -5.96 2.26
N ALA A 50 2.82 -5.85 3.19
CA ALA A 50 2.16 -7.01 3.79
C ALA A 50 1.37 -7.81 2.74
N PHE A 51 0.65 -7.12 1.85
CA PHE A 51 -0.13 -7.76 0.77
C PHE A 51 0.77 -8.52 -0.21
N LEU A 52 1.84 -7.89 -0.69
CA LEU A 52 2.79 -8.53 -1.60
C LEU A 52 3.53 -9.70 -0.93
N SER A 53 3.81 -9.61 0.37
CA SER A 53 4.44 -10.72 1.10
C SER A 53 3.57 -11.97 1.19
N CYS A 54 2.25 -11.82 1.10
CA CYS A 54 1.29 -12.93 1.13
C CYS A 54 1.09 -13.60 -0.23
N LEU A 55 1.64 -13.04 -1.33
CA LEU A 55 1.47 -13.61 -2.65
C LEU A 55 2.29 -14.90 -2.81
N PRO A 56 1.74 -15.90 -3.52
CA PRO A 56 2.51 -17.08 -3.90
C PRO A 56 3.58 -16.68 -4.91
N THR A 57 4.82 -17.05 -4.61
CA THR A 57 5.93 -16.95 -5.56
C THR A 57 6.57 -18.33 -5.72
N PRO A 58 7.28 -18.59 -6.84
CA PRO A 58 7.95 -19.86 -7.05
C PRO A 58 8.89 -20.26 -5.88
N GLU A 59 9.54 -19.26 -5.26
CA GLU A 59 10.47 -19.44 -4.13
C GLU A 59 9.75 -19.88 -2.85
N LYS A 60 8.45 -19.56 -2.73
CA LYS A 60 7.60 -19.93 -1.59
C LYS A 60 6.88 -21.26 -1.78
N LYS A 61 7.22 -22.04 -2.82
CA LYS A 61 6.63 -23.34 -3.07
C LYS A 61 6.85 -24.28 -1.87
N GLY A 62 5.75 -24.77 -1.30
CA GLY A 62 5.78 -25.66 -0.12
C GLY A 62 5.80 -24.91 1.23
N MET A 63 5.82 -23.59 1.27
CA MET A 63 5.68 -22.80 2.50
C MET A 63 4.21 -22.56 2.82
N VAL A 64 3.91 -22.44 4.12
CA VAL A 64 2.57 -22.03 4.56
C VAL A 64 2.33 -20.57 4.17
N MET A 65 1.27 -20.34 3.40
CA MET A 65 0.85 -19.00 3.01
C MET A 65 0.32 -18.24 4.23
N THR A 66 0.91 -17.10 4.52
CA THR A 66 0.43 -16.20 5.58
C THR A 66 -0.51 -15.15 4.99
N ALA A 67 -1.60 -14.88 5.67
CA ALA A 67 -2.48 -13.75 5.33
C ALA A 67 -2.01 -12.48 6.05
N VAL A 68 -2.42 -11.32 5.54
CA VAL A 68 -2.22 -10.04 6.27
C VAL A 68 -2.94 -10.14 7.62
N PRO A 69 -2.25 -9.99 8.76
CA PRO A 69 -2.83 -10.17 10.09
C PRO A 69 -4.03 -9.26 10.36
N GLY A 70 -4.89 -9.67 11.27
CA GLY A 70 -6.06 -8.90 11.70
C GLY A 70 -7.23 -8.94 10.72
N ARG A 71 -8.34 -8.33 11.11
CA ARG A 71 -9.56 -8.26 10.31
C ARG A 71 -9.59 -7.01 9.45
N MET A 72 -10.22 -7.10 8.29
CA MET A 72 -10.57 -5.92 7.49
C MET A 72 -11.51 -5.02 8.31
N PRO A 73 -11.33 -3.69 8.24
CA PRO A 73 -12.28 -2.76 8.84
C PRO A 73 -13.69 -2.96 8.29
N ASP A 74 -14.68 -2.77 9.15
CA ASP A 74 -16.07 -2.70 8.73
C ASP A 74 -16.24 -1.53 7.75
N PRO A 75 -16.82 -1.75 6.57
CA PRO A 75 -17.08 -0.67 5.61
C PRO A 75 -17.92 0.48 6.15
N LEU A 76 -18.81 0.18 7.12
CA LEU A 76 -19.69 1.16 7.76
C LEU A 76 -19.04 1.84 8.98
N MET A 77 -18.04 1.22 9.59
CA MET A 77 -17.36 1.70 10.80
C MET A 77 -15.85 1.73 10.59
N LYS A 78 -15.41 2.51 9.61
CA LYS A 78 -13.98 2.64 9.30
C LYS A 78 -13.24 3.31 10.45
N PRO A 79 -12.03 2.84 10.79
CA PRO A 79 -11.21 3.50 11.80
C PRO A 79 -10.85 4.92 11.38
N GLU A 80 -10.65 5.81 12.35
CA GLU A 80 -10.09 7.14 12.11
C GLU A 80 -8.63 7.05 11.64
N GLY A 81 -8.07 8.16 11.20
CA GLY A 81 -6.70 8.19 10.73
C GLY A 81 -6.43 7.29 9.53
N CYS A 82 -5.27 6.66 9.53
CA CYS A 82 -4.90 5.66 8.52
C CYS A 82 -5.79 4.42 8.63
N LYS A 83 -6.47 4.03 7.56
CA LYS A 83 -7.41 2.89 7.60
C LYS A 83 -6.73 1.55 7.89
N PHE A 84 -5.43 1.45 7.63
CA PHE A 84 -4.65 0.25 7.91
C PHE A 84 -4.05 0.21 9.33
N HIS A 85 -4.12 1.31 10.10
CA HIS A 85 -3.45 1.39 11.41
C HIS A 85 -3.76 0.22 12.38
N PRO A 86 -4.98 -0.36 12.45
CA PRO A 86 -5.25 -1.46 13.38
C PRO A 86 -4.50 -2.76 13.03
N ARG A 87 -3.98 -2.86 11.82
CA ARG A 87 -3.26 -4.03 11.30
C ARG A 87 -1.80 -3.72 10.98
N CYS A 88 -1.37 -2.49 11.21
CA CYS A 88 -0.03 -2.02 10.87
C CYS A 88 0.95 -2.32 12.00
N SER A 89 2.00 -3.09 11.71
CA SER A 89 3.07 -3.40 12.67
C SER A 89 3.94 -2.19 13.03
N GLN A 90 3.89 -1.12 12.21
CA GLN A 90 4.64 0.12 12.39
C GLN A 90 3.73 1.29 12.78
N CYS A 91 2.55 0.99 13.38
CA CYS A 91 1.58 2.02 13.73
C CYS A 91 2.12 2.97 14.79
N GLU A 92 2.11 4.26 14.50
CA GLU A 92 2.39 5.35 15.43
C GLU A 92 1.11 6.06 15.87
N GLN A 93 1.21 6.95 16.88
CA GLN A 93 0.07 7.69 17.41
C GLN A 93 -0.63 8.50 16.31
N ILE A 94 0.13 9.20 15.48
CA ILE A 94 -0.39 10.00 14.36
C ILE A 94 -1.22 9.17 13.37
N CYS A 95 -0.87 7.89 13.17
CA CYS A 95 -1.61 7.00 12.29
C CYS A 95 -3.04 6.72 12.78
N ARG A 96 -3.30 6.86 14.09
CA ARG A 96 -4.61 6.67 14.70
C ARG A 96 -5.50 7.91 14.62
N GLU A 97 -4.88 9.08 14.63
CA GLU A 97 -5.55 10.36 14.77
C GLU A 97 -5.74 11.08 13.43
N THR A 98 -4.75 10.99 12.56
CA THR A 98 -4.72 11.79 11.34
C THR A 98 -4.70 10.90 10.10
N ARG A 99 -5.58 11.21 9.14
CA ARG A 99 -5.59 10.54 7.84
C ARG A 99 -4.35 10.95 7.04
N PRO A 100 -3.51 9.98 6.60
CA PRO A 100 -2.39 10.31 5.73
C PRO A 100 -2.88 10.76 4.36
N MET A 101 -2.28 11.81 3.84
CA MET A 101 -2.49 12.25 2.46
C MET A 101 -1.57 11.49 1.52
N LEU A 102 -1.95 11.40 0.25
CA LEU A 102 -1.11 10.81 -0.77
C LEU A 102 0.00 11.79 -1.16
N HIS A 103 1.25 11.47 -0.83
CA HIS A 103 2.43 12.27 -1.13
C HIS A 103 3.31 11.60 -2.16
N THR A 104 3.79 12.36 -3.13
CA THR A 104 4.78 11.88 -4.10
C THR A 104 6.14 11.75 -3.44
N ILE A 105 6.74 10.57 -3.55
CA ILE A 105 8.04 10.21 -2.94
C ILE A 105 9.14 9.93 -3.98
N GLY A 106 8.84 10.15 -5.26
CA GLY A 106 9.76 9.92 -6.38
C GLY A 106 9.07 10.16 -7.71
N ASN A 107 9.67 9.70 -8.80
CA ASN A 107 9.12 9.85 -10.14
C ASN A 107 7.79 9.08 -10.29
N SER A 108 6.68 9.75 -10.06
CA SER A 108 5.31 9.20 -10.15
C SER A 108 4.95 8.13 -9.13
N HIS A 109 5.76 7.93 -8.09
CA HIS A 109 5.44 7.05 -6.97
C HIS A 109 4.88 7.88 -5.81
N ALA A 110 3.69 7.57 -5.35
CA ALA A 110 3.02 8.28 -4.26
C ALA A 110 2.50 7.31 -3.20
N VAL A 111 2.57 7.74 -1.94
CA VAL A 111 2.17 6.93 -0.78
C VAL A 111 1.42 7.75 0.26
N ALA A 112 0.37 7.17 0.84
CA ALA A 112 -0.40 7.74 1.94
C ALA A 112 0.00 7.07 3.26
N CYS A 113 1.20 7.39 3.78
CA CYS A 113 1.75 6.78 4.99
C CYS A 113 2.59 7.78 5.77
N HIS A 114 2.27 8.00 7.05
CA HIS A 114 3.02 8.91 7.93
C HIS A 114 4.44 8.44 8.23
N ILE A 115 4.68 7.13 8.16
CA ILE A 115 6.02 6.55 8.39
C ILE A 115 6.97 6.87 7.24
N VAL A 116 6.44 6.95 6.01
CA VAL A 116 7.24 7.19 4.79
C VAL A 116 7.25 8.66 4.40
N ALA A 117 6.12 9.33 4.56
CA ALA A 117 5.97 10.75 4.27
C ALA A 117 5.30 11.44 5.46
N PRO A 118 6.07 11.81 6.49
CA PRO A 118 5.55 12.50 7.67
C PRO A 118 4.98 13.86 7.29
N LEU A 119 3.98 14.30 8.04
CA LEU A 119 3.45 15.66 7.94
C LEU A 119 4.56 16.64 8.35
N ASP A 120 4.72 17.69 7.54
CA ASP A 120 5.60 18.83 7.82
C ASP A 120 7.10 18.54 7.99
N GLY A 121 7.82 18.48 6.86
CA GLY A 121 9.24 18.88 6.78
C GLY A 121 10.25 18.18 7.72
N GLU A 122 9.82 17.26 8.56
CA GLU A 122 10.73 16.47 9.38
C GLU A 122 11.39 15.41 8.49
N LYS A 123 12.66 15.64 8.22
CA LYS A 123 13.53 14.77 7.44
C LYS A 123 13.36 13.32 7.91
N LEU A 124 13.12 12.43 6.95
CA LEU A 124 13.31 11.00 7.14
C LEU A 124 14.52 10.77 8.06
N ARG A 125 14.30 10.18 9.23
CA ARG A 125 15.40 9.68 10.05
C ARG A 125 16.04 8.56 9.25
N THR A 126 17.10 8.91 8.53
CA THR A 126 18.07 7.92 8.04
C THR A 126 18.65 7.27 9.28
N GLY A 127 18.24 6.04 9.53
CA GLY A 127 18.90 5.21 10.54
C GLY A 127 20.34 5.00 10.11
N GLU A 128 21.27 5.45 10.94
CA GLU A 128 22.64 4.94 10.97
C GLU A 128 22.64 3.51 11.51
#